data_c4f6f0292937db5ea423818b16b103eb
#
_entry.id   c4f6f0292937db5ea423818b16b103eb
#
_cell.length_a   1.000
_cell.length_b   1.000
_cell.length_c   1.000
_cell.angle_alpha   90.00
_cell.angle_beta   90.00
_cell.angle_gamma   90.00
#
_symmetry.space_group_name_H-M   'P 1'
#
loop_
_entity.id
_entity.type
_entity.pdbx_description
1 polymer ?
#
loop_
_entity_poly.entity_id
_entity_poly.type
_entity_poly.pdbx_seq_one_letter_code
_entity_poly.pdbx_strand_id
1 'polypeptide(L)'
;MRFNRTLPSALLAALILAACGGGDTVVYVPTEPTAPVVQGTVVTAAQMNDTDLNAIFAAAKEGDTVTLPPGKYSFKGPLQITNKKKITVLGAGNGTDPTSNTILSFAKALAQNGIDAAGLDTVTFKKFAIEDASGNGVFVNQSKNIIMDTLRTEWMINPFGTSKMVYGLYPVSSDNVKIVNSKAVGTRDAGVYVGQSTNILVAKNTVVNNVAGIEIENSYNAIVEDNDVYDNTGGILVFALKGPSRFKLAKDVVVRNNRITANNTPPFVNASGLVLTIPPGTGVMVLASQNVEVYNNTITKHKTTGVLLISAYAANEEDNSGIKDSQGIPDATMADGTPNGYARLKVGQGGGNALSWHPARLAADEPARTGAMFL
;
A
#
# COMPACT_ATOMS: atom_id res chain seq x y z
N MET A 1 44.57 34.76 17.00
CA MET A 1 43.77 34.80 15.77
C MET A 1 43.38 33.37 15.38
N ARG A 2 42.15 32.98 15.61
CA ARG A 2 41.60 31.65 15.22
C ARG A 2 40.66 31.88 14.05
N PHE A 3 40.99 31.32 12.90
CA PHE A 3 40.08 31.30 11.72
C PHE A 3 39.17 30.08 11.78
N ASN A 4 37.88 30.30 11.94
CA ASN A 4 36.84 29.32 11.71
C ASN A 4 36.60 29.22 10.19
N ARG A 5 36.82 28.04 9.60
CA ARG A 5 36.38 27.73 8.24
C ARG A 5 35.21 26.74 8.32
N THR A 6 34.06 27.21 7.97
CA THR A 6 32.89 26.39 7.65
C THR A 6 33.08 25.85 6.23
N LEU A 7 33.00 24.54 6.05
CA LEU A 7 32.99 23.87 4.77
C LEU A 7 31.55 23.80 4.22
N PRO A 8 31.33 24.05 2.95
CA PRO A 8 30.03 23.87 2.32
C PRO A 8 29.78 22.40 1.98
N SER A 9 28.54 21.98 2.15
CA SER A 9 28.01 20.67 1.87
C SER A 9 28.15 20.29 0.40
N ALA A 10 28.67 19.11 0.15
CA ALA A 10 28.93 18.55 -1.18
C ALA A 10 27.64 18.23 -1.93
N LEU A 11 27.55 18.70 -3.15
CA LEU A 11 26.61 18.28 -4.18
C LEU A 11 26.92 16.82 -4.56
N LEU A 12 25.97 15.91 -4.36
CA LEU A 12 26.07 14.55 -4.89
C LEU A 12 25.51 14.53 -6.31
N ALA A 13 26.41 14.43 -7.28
CA ALA A 13 26.06 14.29 -8.68
C ALA A 13 25.58 12.86 -8.96
N ALA A 14 24.37 12.73 -9.54
CA ALA A 14 23.85 11.48 -10.03
C ALA A 14 24.61 11.07 -11.31
N LEU A 15 25.30 9.93 -11.29
CA LEU A 15 25.83 9.29 -12.50
C LEU A 15 24.69 8.57 -13.22
N ILE A 16 24.36 9.03 -14.44
CA ILE A 16 23.50 8.31 -15.37
C ILE A 16 24.39 7.30 -16.11
N LEU A 17 24.22 6.01 -15.82
CA LEU A 17 24.71 4.94 -16.67
C LEU A 17 23.64 4.60 -17.72
N ALA A 18 23.88 4.98 -18.95
CA ALA A 18 23.10 4.49 -20.09
C ALA A 18 23.56 3.05 -20.42
N ALA A 19 22.70 2.08 -20.14
CA ALA A 19 22.85 0.71 -20.64
C ALA A 19 21.83 0.49 -21.76
N CYS A 20 22.32 0.06 -22.92
CA CYS A 20 21.53 -0.22 -24.13
C CYS A 20 20.67 -1.48 -23.97
N GLY A 21 19.41 -1.42 -24.39
CA GLY A 21 18.69 -2.54 -24.97
C GLY A 21 17.83 -3.37 -24.03
N GLY A 22 16.60 -2.97 -23.87
CA GLY A 22 15.51 -3.72 -23.26
C GLY A 22 14.52 -2.70 -22.67
N GLY A 23 13.27 -2.68 -23.13
CA GLY A 23 12.32 -1.69 -22.65
C GLY A 23 12.08 -1.81 -21.15
N ASP A 24 12.94 -1.21 -20.36
CA ASP A 24 12.76 -1.11 -18.91
C ASP A 24 11.64 -0.12 -18.62
N THR A 25 10.59 -0.61 -17.97
CA THR A 25 9.55 0.25 -17.40
C THR A 25 10.20 1.13 -16.35
N VAL A 26 10.43 2.41 -16.67
CA VAL A 26 10.92 3.37 -15.69
C VAL A 26 9.81 3.67 -14.73
N VAL A 27 9.81 3.01 -13.58
CA VAL A 27 8.86 3.32 -12.51
C VAL A 27 9.37 4.55 -11.75
N TYR A 28 8.56 5.59 -11.72
CA TYR A 28 8.87 6.81 -10.97
C TYR A 28 8.81 6.51 -9.47
N VAL A 29 9.91 6.75 -8.77
CA VAL A 29 9.95 6.70 -7.30
C VAL A 29 9.75 8.12 -6.78
N PRO A 30 8.71 8.39 -5.96
CA PRO A 30 8.53 9.71 -5.39
C PRO A 30 9.75 10.15 -4.58
N THR A 31 10.34 11.29 -4.90
CA THR A 31 11.42 11.90 -4.13
C THR A 31 10.88 12.63 -2.92
N GLU A 32 11.59 12.55 -1.79
CA GLU A 32 11.22 13.36 -0.62
C GLU A 32 11.38 14.85 -0.97
N PRO A 33 10.36 15.67 -0.66
CA PRO A 33 10.50 17.11 -0.81
C PRO A 33 11.59 17.62 0.15
N THR A 34 12.54 18.39 -0.37
CA THR A 34 13.52 19.10 0.47
C THR A 34 12.79 20.06 1.38
N ALA A 35 12.90 19.85 2.68
CA ALA A 35 12.16 20.62 3.68
C ALA A 35 12.61 22.10 3.72
N PRO A 36 11.70 23.07 3.53
CA PRO A 36 11.95 24.45 3.94
C PRO A 36 11.98 24.54 5.48
N VAL A 37 12.58 25.62 6.00
CA VAL A 37 12.63 25.89 7.43
C VAL A 37 11.21 25.88 8.00
N VAL A 38 10.93 24.90 8.86
CA VAL A 38 9.60 24.59 9.33
C VAL A 38 9.22 25.52 10.45
N GLN A 39 8.21 26.35 10.24
CA GLN A 39 7.43 26.92 11.33
C GLN A 39 6.47 25.81 11.80
N GLY A 40 6.54 25.42 13.06
CA GLY A 40 5.79 24.28 13.53
C GLY A 40 4.80 24.64 14.63
N THR A 41 3.61 24.04 14.60
CA THR A 41 2.67 24.04 15.73
C THR A 41 2.97 22.83 16.61
N VAL A 42 3.42 23.06 17.84
CA VAL A 42 3.57 21.99 18.84
C VAL A 42 2.24 21.85 19.58
N VAL A 43 1.60 20.72 19.40
CA VAL A 43 0.33 20.40 20.07
C VAL A 43 0.62 19.97 21.50
N THR A 44 -0.11 20.53 22.46
CA THR A 44 -0.03 20.12 23.87
C THR A 44 -0.90 18.88 24.13
N ALA A 45 -0.62 18.14 25.19
CA ALA A 45 -1.44 16.98 25.56
C ALA A 45 -2.92 17.34 25.83
N ALA A 46 -3.22 18.54 26.32
CA ALA A 46 -4.58 19.02 26.53
C ALA A 46 -5.34 19.27 25.22
N GLN A 47 -4.65 19.62 24.15
CA GLN A 47 -5.22 19.85 22.81
C GLN A 47 -5.41 18.55 22.00
N MET A 48 -4.99 17.41 22.53
CA MET A 48 -5.16 16.11 21.88
C MET A 48 -6.59 15.57 22.09
N ASN A 49 -7.56 16.26 21.53
CA ASN A 49 -8.98 15.92 21.52
C ASN A 49 -9.59 16.27 20.14
N ASP A 50 -10.81 15.80 19.89
CA ASP A 50 -11.48 15.97 18.58
C ASP A 50 -11.60 17.43 18.13
N THR A 51 -11.98 18.31 19.03
CA THR A 51 -12.26 19.72 18.71
C THR A 51 -10.98 20.49 18.42
N ASP A 52 -10.04 20.44 19.35
CA ASP A 52 -8.82 21.27 19.26
C ASP A 52 -7.91 20.77 18.15
N LEU A 53 -7.72 19.46 18.02
CA LEU A 53 -6.82 18.93 16.99
C LEU A 53 -7.37 19.14 15.57
N ASN A 54 -8.68 19.00 15.38
CA ASN A 54 -9.31 19.35 14.09
C ASN A 54 -9.20 20.85 13.79
N ALA A 55 -9.34 21.71 14.80
CA ALA A 55 -9.14 23.16 14.62
C ALA A 55 -7.66 23.50 14.25
N ILE A 56 -6.70 22.81 14.89
CA ILE A 56 -5.27 22.97 14.57
C ILE A 56 -4.99 22.54 13.11
N PHE A 57 -5.50 21.38 12.68
CA PHE A 57 -5.34 20.96 11.29
C PHE A 57 -6.00 21.93 10.32
N ALA A 58 -7.20 22.43 10.64
CA ALA A 58 -7.88 23.42 9.81
C ALA A 58 -7.09 24.74 9.70
N ALA A 59 -6.42 25.17 10.78
CA ALA A 59 -5.62 26.39 10.83
C ALA A 59 -4.22 26.24 10.22
N ALA A 60 -3.71 25.02 10.07
CA ALA A 60 -2.36 24.75 9.55
C ALA A 60 -2.14 25.39 8.17
N LYS A 61 -1.02 26.08 8.03
CA LYS A 61 -0.62 26.81 6.81
C LYS A 61 0.36 25.97 5.98
N GLU A 62 0.54 26.37 4.76
CA GLU A 62 1.54 25.78 3.87
C GLU A 62 2.95 25.87 4.49
N GLY A 63 3.63 24.72 4.58
CA GLY A 63 4.95 24.59 5.20
C GLY A 63 4.94 24.19 6.67
N ASP A 64 3.78 24.16 7.33
CA ASP A 64 3.72 23.86 8.76
C ASP A 64 4.01 22.38 9.07
N THR A 65 4.65 22.16 10.22
CA THR A 65 4.68 20.88 10.89
C THR A 65 3.79 20.91 12.12
N VAL A 66 2.77 20.06 12.15
CA VAL A 66 1.95 19.84 13.33
C VAL A 66 2.57 18.69 14.14
N THR A 67 3.24 19.03 15.24
CA THR A 67 3.93 18.06 16.09
C THR A 67 3.02 17.59 17.21
N LEU A 68 2.72 16.29 17.24
CA LEU A 68 1.87 15.64 18.22
C LEU A 68 2.72 15.09 19.38
N PRO A 69 2.33 15.32 20.62
CA PRO A 69 3.08 14.85 21.79
C PRO A 69 2.98 13.32 21.95
N PRO A 70 3.93 12.69 22.68
CA PRO A 70 3.77 11.32 23.12
C PRO A 70 2.57 11.19 24.06
N GLY A 71 1.90 10.04 24.02
CA GLY A 71 0.69 9.76 24.80
C GLY A 71 -0.27 8.85 24.06
N LYS A 72 -1.25 8.27 24.78
CA LYS A 72 -2.40 7.60 24.19
C LYS A 72 -3.64 8.46 24.36
N TYR A 73 -4.20 8.91 23.26
CA TYR A 73 -5.30 9.86 23.19
C TYR A 73 -6.53 9.23 22.56
N SER A 74 -7.70 9.47 23.15
CA SER A 74 -8.97 8.89 22.69
C SER A 74 -9.79 9.91 21.92
N PHE A 75 -10.24 9.51 20.74
CA PHE A 75 -11.07 10.31 19.85
C PHE A 75 -12.45 9.67 19.67
N LYS A 76 -13.48 10.49 19.46
CA LYS A 76 -14.85 10.05 19.22
C LYS A 76 -15.25 10.17 17.75
N GLY A 77 -14.54 10.97 16.99
CA GLY A 77 -14.75 11.21 15.56
C GLY A 77 -13.43 11.20 14.78
N PRO A 78 -13.49 11.32 13.46
CA PRO A 78 -12.32 11.33 12.62
C PRO A 78 -11.51 12.61 12.80
N LEU A 79 -10.20 12.51 12.65
CA LEU A 79 -9.33 13.66 12.49
C LEU A 79 -9.32 14.07 11.01
N GLN A 80 -9.84 15.25 10.72
CA GLN A 80 -10.06 15.74 9.35
C GLN A 80 -8.92 16.63 8.88
N ILE A 81 -8.36 16.31 7.72
CA ILE A 81 -7.29 17.09 7.10
C ILE A 81 -7.63 17.31 5.62
N THR A 82 -8.18 18.46 5.28
CA THR A 82 -8.67 18.73 3.93
C THR A 82 -8.01 19.92 3.28
N ASN A 83 -7.72 19.82 1.98
CA ASN A 83 -7.20 20.91 1.14
C ASN A 83 -5.91 21.55 1.70
N LYS A 84 -5.01 20.72 2.25
CA LYS A 84 -3.74 21.18 2.79
C LYS A 84 -2.58 20.98 1.82
N LYS A 85 -1.61 21.88 1.88
CA LYS A 85 -0.41 21.84 1.04
C LYS A 85 0.85 21.92 1.88
N LYS A 86 1.83 21.09 1.55
CA LYS A 86 3.18 21.06 2.13
C LYS A 86 3.18 21.04 3.66
N ILE A 87 2.28 20.28 4.28
CA ILE A 87 2.26 20.12 5.73
C ILE A 87 2.83 18.77 6.15
N THR A 88 3.35 18.73 7.36
CA THR A 88 3.76 17.48 8.01
C THR A 88 2.96 17.29 9.30
N VAL A 89 2.38 16.11 9.48
CA VAL A 89 1.82 15.64 10.76
C VAL A 89 2.85 14.69 11.37
N LEU A 90 3.47 15.11 12.47
CA LEU A 90 4.61 14.41 13.07
C LEU A 90 4.29 13.99 14.52
N GLY A 91 4.26 12.69 14.76
CA GLY A 91 4.19 12.13 16.12
C GLY A 91 5.57 11.86 16.71
N ALA A 92 5.60 11.38 17.94
CA ALA A 92 6.82 11.01 18.66
C ALA A 92 7.36 9.63 18.22
N GLY A 93 6.47 8.69 17.89
CA GLY A 93 6.78 7.34 17.44
C GLY A 93 5.50 6.54 17.22
N ASN A 94 5.62 5.35 16.63
CA ASN A 94 4.49 4.48 16.27
C ASN A 94 4.41 3.18 17.11
N GLY A 95 5.18 3.08 18.18
CA GLY A 95 5.17 1.92 19.09
C GLY A 95 3.93 1.87 19.98
N THR A 96 3.94 0.94 20.94
CA THR A 96 2.83 0.71 21.88
C THR A 96 2.98 1.38 23.24
N ASP A 97 4.20 1.81 23.58
CA ASP A 97 4.47 2.52 24.83
C ASP A 97 4.10 4.01 24.70
N PRO A 98 3.04 4.49 25.39
CA PRO A 98 2.59 5.87 25.28
C PRO A 98 3.58 6.90 25.83
N THR A 99 4.56 6.50 26.61
CA THR A 99 5.54 7.44 27.15
C THR A 99 6.52 7.97 26.10
N SER A 100 6.69 7.23 25.01
CA SER A 100 7.63 7.53 23.91
C SER A 100 6.98 7.57 22.52
N ASN A 101 5.69 7.24 22.43
CA ASN A 101 4.99 7.17 21.16
C ASN A 101 3.69 7.96 21.17
N THR A 102 3.26 8.43 20.01
CA THR A 102 1.95 9.08 19.83
C THR A 102 0.94 8.06 19.36
N ILE A 103 -0.08 7.78 20.16
CA ILE A 103 -1.11 6.78 19.88
C ILE A 103 -2.48 7.46 19.84
N LEU A 104 -3.10 7.42 18.66
CA LEU A 104 -4.43 7.96 18.41
C LEU A 104 -5.43 6.79 18.45
N SER A 105 -6.22 6.68 19.54
CA SER A 105 -7.17 5.59 19.74
C SER A 105 -8.58 6.02 19.39
N PHE A 106 -9.22 5.26 18.51
CA PHE A 106 -10.58 5.46 18.03
C PHE A 106 -11.56 4.41 18.56
N ALA A 107 -11.20 3.70 19.61
CA ALA A 107 -12.04 2.66 20.22
C ALA A 107 -13.45 3.17 20.64
N LYS A 108 -13.61 4.47 20.85
CA LYS A 108 -14.88 5.13 21.18
C LYS A 108 -15.59 5.75 19.98
N ALA A 109 -14.97 5.73 18.80
CA ALA A 109 -15.56 6.26 17.57
C ALA A 109 -16.59 5.29 16.98
N LEU A 110 -17.66 5.84 16.39
CA LEU A 110 -18.68 5.04 15.73
C LEU A 110 -18.46 5.07 14.21
N ALA A 111 -18.12 3.89 13.63
CA ALA A 111 -18.06 3.62 12.19
C ALA A 111 -17.37 4.74 11.36
N GLN A 112 -16.16 5.15 11.75
CA GLN A 112 -15.47 6.27 11.12
C GLN A 112 -13.99 5.99 10.91
N ASN A 113 -13.37 6.77 10.02
CA ASN A 113 -11.93 6.75 9.80
C ASN A 113 -11.17 7.30 11.03
N GLY A 114 -9.96 6.85 11.25
CA GLY A 114 -9.06 7.48 12.22
C GLY A 114 -8.62 8.86 11.72
N ILE A 115 -7.91 8.89 10.59
CA ILE A 115 -7.65 10.10 9.83
C ILE A 115 -8.51 10.05 8.56
N ASP A 116 -9.22 11.15 8.29
CA ASP A 116 -10.00 11.37 7.07
C ASP A 116 -9.43 12.58 6.34
N ALA A 117 -8.75 12.31 5.22
CA ALA A 117 -7.98 13.33 4.52
C ALA A 117 -8.34 13.38 3.03
N ALA A 118 -8.44 14.58 2.48
CA ALA A 118 -8.76 14.76 1.07
C ALA A 118 -8.17 16.06 0.49
N GLY A 119 -7.91 16.05 -0.82
CA GLY A 119 -7.45 17.24 -1.55
C GLY A 119 -6.07 17.73 -1.10
N LEU A 120 -5.21 16.83 -0.66
CA LEU A 120 -3.88 17.15 -0.16
C LEU A 120 -2.86 17.29 -1.28
N ASP A 121 -1.87 18.14 -1.08
CA ASP A 121 -0.71 18.27 -1.96
C ASP A 121 0.58 18.37 -1.16
N THR A 122 1.48 17.39 -1.33
CA THR A 122 2.78 17.36 -0.65
C THR A 122 2.62 17.29 0.88
N VAL A 123 1.93 16.23 1.36
CA VAL A 123 1.65 16.04 2.78
C VAL A 123 2.33 14.78 3.30
N THR A 124 2.96 14.93 4.47
CA THR A 124 3.63 13.82 5.16
C THR A 124 2.92 13.49 6.47
N PHE A 125 2.57 12.23 6.65
CA PHE A 125 2.14 11.63 7.91
C PHE A 125 3.28 10.78 8.46
N LYS A 126 3.75 11.06 9.68
CA LYS A 126 4.97 10.43 10.17
C LYS A 126 4.97 10.15 11.67
N LYS A 127 5.45 8.95 12.05
CA LYS A 127 5.76 8.57 13.45
C LYS A 127 4.59 8.64 14.44
N PHE A 128 3.46 8.05 14.12
CA PHE A 128 2.36 7.86 15.07
C PHE A 128 1.58 6.58 14.79
N ALA A 129 0.81 6.16 15.78
CA ALA A 129 -0.07 5.00 15.69
C ALA A 129 -1.55 5.41 15.65
N ILE A 130 -2.35 4.63 14.94
CA ILE A 130 -3.82 4.70 14.91
C ILE A 130 -4.34 3.34 15.35
N GLU A 131 -5.12 3.33 16.42
CA GLU A 131 -5.69 2.12 16.99
C GLU A 131 -7.22 2.16 16.95
N ASP A 132 -7.82 1.00 16.64
CA ASP A 132 -9.25 0.72 16.76
C ASP A 132 -10.18 1.65 15.97
N ALA A 133 -9.76 2.16 14.82
CA ALA A 133 -10.65 2.87 13.92
C ALA A 133 -11.67 1.90 13.32
N SER A 134 -12.97 2.17 13.49
CA SER A 134 -14.03 1.27 13.02
C SER A 134 -14.43 1.46 11.54
N GLY A 135 -13.74 2.34 10.82
CA GLY A 135 -13.73 2.46 9.36
C GLY A 135 -12.33 2.15 8.86
N ASN A 136 -11.60 3.17 8.42
CA ASN A 136 -10.22 3.03 7.95
C ASN A 136 -9.24 3.67 8.95
N GLY A 137 -8.01 3.15 9.02
CA GLY A 137 -6.99 3.76 9.85
C GLY A 137 -6.61 5.16 9.35
N VAL A 138 -5.95 5.25 8.21
CA VAL A 138 -5.63 6.51 7.51
C VAL A 138 -6.24 6.46 6.12
N PHE A 139 -7.29 7.22 5.91
CA PHE A 139 -7.92 7.40 4.60
C PHE A 139 -7.43 8.69 3.95
N VAL A 140 -6.92 8.60 2.73
CA VAL A 140 -6.46 9.76 1.94
C VAL A 140 -7.05 9.67 0.53
N ASN A 141 -7.85 10.66 0.16
CA ASN A 141 -8.54 10.67 -1.13
C ASN A 141 -8.16 11.90 -1.98
N GLN A 142 -8.14 11.72 -3.30
CA GLN A 142 -7.96 12.81 -4.29
C GLN A 142 -6.79 13.73 -3.95
N SER A 143 -5.62 13.13 -3.73
CA SER A 143 -4.45 13.81 -3.20
C SER A 143 -3.22 13.56 -4.07
N LYS A 144 -2.14 14.31 -3.86
CA LYS A 144 -0.88 14.09 -4.56
C LYS A 144 0.33 14.33 -3.67
N ASN A 145 1.45 13.65 -4.00
CA ASN A 145 2.71 13.76 -3.27
C ASN A 145 2.53 13.40 -1.78
N ILE A 146 1.94 12.23 -1.52
CA ILE A 146 1.60 11.79 -0.16
C ILE A 146 2.67 10.84 0.36
N ILE A 147 3.15 11.11 1.56
CA ILE A 147 4.09 10.25 2.27
C ILE A 147 3.45 9.78 3.58
N MET A 148 3.39 8.47 3.75
CA MET A 148 3.05 7.78 4.99
C MET A 148 4.30 7.03 5.45
N ASP A 149 4.97 7.53 6.49
CA ASP A 149 6.26 6.99 6.95
C ASP A 149 6.23 6.69 8.45
N THR A 150 6.65 5.50 8.82
CA THR A 150 6.73 5.07 10.21
C THR A 150 5.37 5.22 10.93
N LEU A 151 4.30 4.79 10.27
CA LEU A 151 2.96 4.71 10.86
C LEU A 151 2.67 3.30 11.36
N ARG A 152 1.76 3.18 12.33
CA ARG A 152 1.14 1.91 12.72
C ARG A 152 -0.36 2.06 12.71
N THR A 153 -1.05 1.17 12.02
CA THR A 153 -2.50 1.01 12.12
C THR A 153 -2.79 -0.37 12.70
N GLU A 154 -3.58 -0.44 13.76
CA GLU A 154 -3.81 -1.71 14.44
C GLU A 154 -5.20 -1.80 15.05
N TRP A 155 -5.89 -2.92 14.80
CA TRP A 155 -7.08 -3.27 15.52
C TRP A 155 -6.72 -4.08 16.76
N MET A 156 -6.88 -3.47 17.95
CA MET A 156 -6.49 -4.05 19.23
C MET A 156 -7.59 -4.87 19.88
N ILE A 157 -8.86 -4.59 19.54
CA ILE A 157 -10.03 -5.19 20.15
C ILE A 157 -10.36 -6.51 19.42
N ASN A 158 -10.00 -7.63 20.03
CA ASN A 158 -10.22 -8.98 19.47
C ASN A 158 -9.69 -9.14 18.01
N PRO A 159 -8.39 -9.22 17.84
CA PRO A 159 -7.75 -9.14 16.52
C PRO A 159 -8.08 -10.30 15.56
N PHE A 160 -8.69 -11.41 16.02
CA PHE A 160 -8.82 -12.61 15.22
C PHE A 160 -10.23 -12.95 14.74
N GLY A 161 -11.18 -12.04 14.72
CA GLY A 161 -12.52 -12.46 14.29
C GLY A 161 -13.48 -11.35 13.91
N THR A 162 -13.38 -10.21 14.51
CA THR A 162 -14.40 -9.16 14.40
C THR A 162 -13.84 -7.75 14.24
N SER A 163 -12.68 -7.62 13.56
CA SER A 163 -12.15 -6.30 13.29
C SER A 163 -13.18 -5.43 12.57
N LYS A 164 -13.38 -4.21 13.04
CA LYS A 164 -14.19 -3.22 12.33
C LYS A 164 -13.34 -2.36 11.39
N MET A 165 -12.02 -2.33 11.57
CA MET A 165 -11.12 -1.63 10.67
C MET A 165 -11.15 -2.30 9.29
N VAL A 166 -11.54 -1.55 8.27
CA VAL A 166 -11.62 -2.02 6.89
C VAL A 166 -10.21 -2.04 6.29
N TYR A 167 -9.64 -0.87 6.11
CA TYR A 167 -8.27 -0.70 5.61
C TYR A 167 -7.39 -0.03 6.65
N GLY A 168 -6.13 -0.41 6.70
CA GLY A 168 -5.14 0.23 7.58
C GLY A 168 -4.64 1.56 7.00
N LEU A 169 -3.77 1.51 6.01
CA LEU A 169 -3.27 2.66 5.26
C LEU A 169 -3.93 2.68 3.89
N TYR A 170 -4.77 3.70 3.63
CA TYR A 170 -5.70 3.70 2.51
C TYR A 170 -5.67 4.99 1.68
N PRO A 171 -4.66 5.22 0.85
CA PRO A 171 -4.73 6.24 -0.20
C PRO A 171 -5.51 5.72 -1.42
N VAL A 172 -6.38 6.56 -1.95
CA VAL A 172 -7.20 6.28 -3.14
C VAL A 172 -7.29 7.51 -4.03
N SER A 173 -7.41 7.31 -5.35
CA SER A 173 -7.50 8.38 -6.35
C SER A 173 -6.40 9.44 -6.20
N SER A 174 -5.19 8.99 -5.88
CA SER A 174 -4.07 9.86 -5.53
C SER A 174 -2.85 9.62 -6.42
N ASP A 175 -1.98 10.61 -6.53
CA ASP A 175 -0.78 10.52 -7.35
C ASP A 175 0.49 10.73 -6.52
N ASN A 176 1.59 10.03 -6.86
CA ASN A 176 2.85 10.07 -6.12
C ASN A 176 2.65 9.68 -4.64
N VAL A 177 2.31 8.42 -4.42
CA VAL A 177 2.03 7.88 -3.08
C VAL A 177 3.22 7.06 -2.59
N LYS A 178 3.71 7.36 -1.40
CA LYS A 178 4.78 6.63 -0.73
C LYS A 178 4.32 6.14 0.64
N ILE A 179 4.32 4.82 0.85
CA ILE A 179 4.01 4.17 2.13
C ILE A 179 5.22 3.37 2.55
N VAL A 180 5.90 3.79 3.61
CA VAL A 180 7.18 3.19 4.01
C VAL A 180 7.32 3.00 5.51
N ASN A 181 8.16 2.03 5.91
CA ASN A 181 8.56 1.79 7.30
C ASN A 181 7.36 1.65 8.27
N SER A 182 6.21 1.27 7.76
CA SER A 182 4.95 1.29 8.49
C SER A 182 4.47 -0.12 8.85
N LYS A 183 3.50 -0.21 9.75
CA LYS A 183 2.92 -1.46 10.19
C LYS A 183 1.40 -1.40 10.09
N ALA A 184 0.78 -2.45 9.52
CA ALA A 184 -0.68 -2.57 9.44
C ALA A 184 -1.13 -3.94 9.96
N VAL A 185 -2.06 -3.94 10.93
CA VAL A 185 -2.46 -5.15 11.65
C VAL A 185 -3.97 -5.20 11.88
N GLY A 186 -4.56 -6.34 11.57
CA GLY A 186 -5.91 -6.68 12.03
C GLY A 186 -7.03 -6.01 11.23
N THR A 187 -6.84 -5.77 9.93
CA THR A 187 -7.90 -5.24 9.07
C THR A 187 -8.75 -6.36 8.48
N ARG A 188 -10.04 -6.12 8.35
CA ARG A 188 -10.98 -7.08 7.75
C ARG A 188 -11.00 -7.04 6.22
N ASP A 189 -10.19 -6.19 5.64
CA ASP A 189 -9.88 -6.08 4.23
C ASP A 189 -8.35 -5.94 4.10
N ALA A 190 -7.79 -4.89 3.51
CA ALA A 190 -6.35 -4.79 3.34
C ALA A 190 -5.62 -4.00 4.44
N GLY A 191 -4.45 -4.50 4.86
CA GLY A 191 -3.56 -3.75 5.74
C GLY A 191 -3.04 -2.48 5.09
N VAL A 192 -2.57 -2.60 3.86
CA VAL A 192 -2.19 -1.48 2.98
C VAL A 192 -2.99 -1.60 1.69
N TYR A 193 -3.77 -0.59 1.37
CA TYR A 193 -4.49 -0.50 0.12
C TYR A 193 -4.09 0.76 -0.65
N VAL A 194 -3.76 0.63 -1.92
CA VAL A 194 -3.59 1.77 -2.82
C VAL A 194 -4.43 1.54 -4.07
N GLY A 195 -5.47 2.33 -4.24
CA GLY A 195 -6.41 2.18 -5.36
C GLY A 195 -6.50 3.41 -6.23
N GLN A 196 -6.73 3.20 -7.54
CA GLN A 196 -7.02 4.25 -8.52
C GLN A 196 -5.98 5.38 -8.54
N SER A 197 -4.73 5.01 -8.28
CA SER A 197 -3.61 5.90 -8.01
C SER A 197 -2.46 5.66 -8.99
N THR A 198 -1.50 6.59 -9.05
CA THR A 198 -0.32 6.46 -9.90
C THR A 198 0.97 6.77 -9.15
N ASN A 199 2.11 6.25 -9.67
CA ASN A 199 3.44 6.51 -9.14
C ASN A 199 3.53 6.14 -7.65
N ILE A 200 3.46 4.85 -7.37
CA ILE A 200 3.26 4.30 -6.05
C ILE A 200 4.53 3.60 -5.57
N LEU A 201 4.93 3.84 -4.33
CA LEU A 201 5.94 3.07 -3.62
C LEU A 201 5.37 2.55 -2.30
N VAL A 202 5.30 1.22 -2.15
CA VAL A 202 4.98 0.56 -0.89
C VAL A 202 6.21 -0.26 -0.47
N ALA A 203 6.98 0.23 0.50
CA ALA A 203 8.27 -0.39 0.82
C ALA A 203 8.58 -0.45 2.31
N LYS A 204 9.27 -1.52 2.73
CA LYS A 204 9.76 -1.71 4.11
C LYS A 204 8.66 -1.69 5.17
N ASN A 205 7.46 -2.17 4.80
CA ASN A 205 6.34 -2.25 5.73
C ASN A 205 6.23 -3.66 6.31
N THR A 206 5.66 -3.76 7.51
CA THR A 206 5.25 -5.03 8.13
C THR A 206 3.73 -5.10 8.08
N VAL A 207 3.20 -6.12 7.42
CA VAL A 207 1.75 -6.25 7.20
C VAL A 207 1.30 -7.64 7.64
N VAL A 208 0.51 -7.71 8.72
CA VAL A 208 0.24 -8.96 9.42
C VAL A 208 -1.18 -9.05 9.98
N ASN A 209 -1.76 -10.23 9.98
CA ASN A 209 -3.11 -10.51 10.52
C ASN A 209 -4.22 -9.68 9.85
N ASN A 210 -4.16 -9.49 8.55
CA ASN A 210 -5.20 -8.86 7.75
C ASN A 210 -5.88 -9.90 6.85
N VAL A 211 -6.97 -9.55 6.19
CA VAL A 211 -7.50 -10.42 5.12
C VAL A 211 -6.58 -10.30 3.91
N ALA A 212 -6.41 -9.15 3.33
CA ALA A 212 -5.35 -8.92 2.36
C ALA A 212 -4.17 -8.19 3.04
N GLY A 213 -2.95 -8.61 2.75
CA GLY A 213 -1.78 -7.89 3.26
C GLY A 213 -1.64 -6.53 2.58
N ILE A 214 -1.23 -6.54 1.32
CA ILE A 214 -1.05 -5.34 0.48
C ILE A 214 -1.90 -5.47 -0.77
N GLU A 215 -2.66 -4.44 -1.10
CA GLU A 215 -3.46 -4.35 -2.33
C GLU A 215 -3.05 -3.16 -3.19
N ILE A 216 -2.82 -3.44 -4.47
CA ILE A 216 -2.68 -2.44 -5.53
C ILE A 216 -3.83 -2.66 -6.50
N GLU A 217 -4.84 -1.80 -6.45
CA GLU A 217 -6.08 -1.96 -7.22
C GLU A 217 -6.25 -0.84 -8.25
N ASN A 218 -6.56 -1.20 -9.50
CA ASN A 218 -6.84 -0.24 -10.58
C ASN A 218 -5.85 0.94 -10.59
N SER A 219 -4.54 0.65 -10.52
CA SER A 219 -3.48 1.64 -10.31
C SER A 219 -2.33 1.43 -11.28
N TYR A 220 -1.57 2.49 -11.57
CA TYR A 220 -0.47 2.47 -12.53
C TYR A 220 0.86 2.83 -11.88
N ASN A 221 1.94 2.25 -12.40
CA ASN A 221 3.31 2.55 -11.99
C ASN A 221 3.52 2.35 -10.48
N ALA A 222 3.45 1.11 -10.04
CA ALA A 222 3.62 0.78 -8.62
C ALA A 222 4.86 -0.10 -8.39
N ILE A 223 5.60 0.19 -7.32
CA ILE A 223 6.62 -0.69 -6.77
C ILE A 223 6.19 -1.13 -5.37
N VAL A 224 6.16 -2.45 -5.16
CA VAL A 224 5.93 -3.08 -3.85
C VAL A 224 7.20 -3.87 -3.51
N GLU A 225 8.04 -3.35 -2.60
CA GLU A 225 9.35 -3.94 -2.34
C GLU A 225 9.77 -3.93 -0.87
N ASP A 226 10.66 -4.86 -0.51
CA ASP A 226 11.25 -4.96 0.83
C ASP A 226 10.23 -5.05 1.97
N ASN A 227 8.99 -5.47 1.70
CA ASN A 227 7.96 -5.62 2.72
C ASN A 227 8.02 -7.00 3.38
N ASP A 228 7.56 -7.06 4.62
CA ASP A 228 7.37 -8.27 5.40
C ASP A 228 5.86 -8.54 5.57
N VAL A 229 5.34 -9.54 4.83
CA VAL A 229 3.90 -9.79 4.67
C VAL A 229 3.60 -11.23 5.11
N TYR A 230 2.96 -11.40 6.27
CA TYR A 230 2.75 -12.74 6.83
C TYR A 230 1.48 -12.82 7.69
N ASP A 231 1.00 -14.06 7.88
CA ASP A 231 -0.20 -14.37 8.67
C ASP A 231 -1.47 -13.62 8.24
N ASN A 232 -1.56 -13.21 6.97
CA ASN A 232 -2.77 -12.70 6.35
C ASN A 232 -3.55 -13.86 5.69
N THR A 233 -4.72 -13.62 5.14
CA THR A 233 -5.43 -14.60 4.29
C THR A 233 -4.75 -14.67 2.93
N GLY A 234 -4.50 -13.53 2.28
CA GLY A 234 -3.68 -13.36 1.09
C GLY A 234 -2.55 -12.37 1.34
N GLY A 235 -1.38 -12.57 0.72
CA GLY A 235 -0.21 -11.74 0.94
C GLY A 235 -0.25 -10.41 0.18
N ILE A 236 0.21 -10.40 -1.07
CA ILE A 236 0.23 -9.21 -1.94
C ILE A 236 -0.71 -9.44 -3.12
N LEU A 237 -1.63 -8.50 -3.35
CA LEU A 237 -2.66 -8.60 -4.37
C LEU A 237 -2.55 -7.42 -5.33
N VAL A 238 -2.51 -7.73 -6.61
CA VAL A 238 -2.51 -6.75 -7.71
C VAL A 238 -3.68 -7.06 -8.61
N PHE A 239 -4.68 -6.19 -8.63
CA PHE A 239 -5.85 -6.47 -9.43
C PHE A 239 -6.53 -5.27 -10.06
N ALA A 240 -7.22 -5.54 -11.15
CA ALA A 240 -8.17 -4.64 -11.76
C ALA A 240 -9.58 -5.15 -11.50
N LEU A 241 -10.38 -4.31 -10.87
CA LEU A 241 -11.79 -4.59 -10.63
C LEU A 241 -12.66 -3.71 -11.50
N LYS A 242 -13.82 -4.26 -11.88
CA LYS A 242 -14.84 -3.50 -12.58
C LYS A 242 -15.50 -2.50 -11.64
N GLY A 243 -15.85 -1.35 -12.17
CA GLY A 243 -16.59 -0.35 -11.42
C GLY A 243 -16.32 1.07 -11.93
N PRO A 244 -16.90 2.07 -11.29
CA PRO A 244 -16.68 3.49 -11.62
C PRO A 244 -15.31 3.96 -11.13
N SER A 245 -14.26 3.34 -11.62
CA SER A 245 -12.87 3.59 -11.26
C SER A 245 -12.25 4.66 -12.15
N ARG A 246 -11.35 5.46 -11.60
CA ARG A 246 -10.49 6.39 -12.36
C ARG A 246 -9.67 5.64 -13.42
N PHE A 247 -9.16 4.48 -13.06
CA PHE A 247 -8.45 3.58 -13.98
C PHE A 247 -9.17 2.24 -14.09
N LYS A 248 -9.20 1.69 -15.29
CA LYS A 248 -9.86 0.42 -15.55
C LYS A 248 -8.96 -0.80 -15.34
N LEU A 249 -7.66 -0.57 -15.19
CA LEU A 249 -6.64 -1.60 -15.08
C LEU A 249 -5.75 -1.34 -13.86
N ALA A 250 -5.10 -2.41 -13.39
CA ALA A 250 -3.83 -2.29 -12.69
C ALA A 250 -2.73 -2.58 -13.71
N LYS A 251 -1.74 -1.70 -13.83
CA LYS A 251 -0.74 -1.76 -14.90
C LYS A 251 0.62 -1.25 -14.46
N ASP A 252 1.68 -1.87 -15.01
CA ASP A 252 3.06 -1.50 -14.75
C ASP A 252 3.39 -1.59 -13.24
N VAL A 253 3.14 -2.78 -12.66
CA VAL A 253 3.33 -3.03 -11.23
C VAL A 253 4.50 -3.98 -11.02
N VAL A 254 5.42 -3.61 -10.13
CA VAL A 254 6.58 -4.43 -9.76
C VAL A 254 6.45 -4.89 -8.31
N VAL A 255 6.45 -6.19 -8.08
CA VAL A 255 6.47 -6.82 -6.74
C VAL A 255 7.82 -7.54 -6.59
N ARG A 256 8.72 -6.98 -5.77
CA ARG A 256 10.08 -7.53 -5.65
C ARG A 256 10.67 -7.43 -4.24
N ASN A 257 11.64 -8.29 -3.96
CA ASN A 257 12.41 -8.29 -2.71
C ASN A 257 11.57 -8.40 -1.43
N ASN A 258 10.30 -8.83 -1.53
CA ASN A 258 9.45 -8.97 -0.36
C ASN A 258 9.67 -10.34 0.32
N ARG A 259 9.49 -10.39 1.64
CA ARG A 259 9.29 -11.62 2.38
C ARG A 259 7.79 -11.85 2.54
N ILE A 260 7.25 -12.86 1.87
CA ILE A 260 5.82 -13.19 1.84
C ILE A 260 5.69 -14.61 2.40
N THR A 261 5.21 -14.74 3.62
CA THR A 261 5.31 -16.01 4.34
C THR A 261 4.03 -16.35 5.07
N ALA A 262 3.57 -17.60 4.89
CA ALA A 262 2.49 -18.20 5.70
C ALA A 262 1.20 -17.37 5.76
N ASN A 263 0.78 -16.77 4.66
CA ASN A 263 -0.49 -16.03 4.60
C ASN A 263 -1.65 -17.06 4.49
N ASN A 264 -1.95 -17.75 5.61
CA ASN A 264 -2.85 -18.88 5.68
C ASN A 264 -4.06 -18.66 6.60
N THR A 265 -4.23 -17.45 7.11
CA THR A 265 -5.29 -17.14 8.07
C THR A 265 -6.64 -17.13 7.34
N PRO A 266 -7.68 -17.77 7.86
CA PRO A 266 -9.02 -17.60 7.31
C PRO A 266 -9.44 -16.14 7.31
N PRO A 267 -10.27 -15.71 6.35
CA PRO A 267 -10.78 -14.34 6.35
C PRO A 267 -11.60 -14.10 7.62
N PHE A 268 -11.63 -12.86 8.07
CA PHE A 268 -12.44 -12.52 9.25
C PHE A 268 -13.93 -12.73 8.95
N VAL A 269 -14.69 -13.16 9.96
CA VAL A 269 -16.12 -13.48 9.81
C VAL A 269 -16.98 -12.32 9.30
N ASN A 270 -16.52 -11.09 9.47
CA ASN A 270 -17.16 -9.88 8.99
C ASN A 270 -16.44 -9.21 7.81
N ALA A 271 -15.50 -9.91 7.18
CA ALA A 271 -14.95 -9.49 5.88
C ALA A 271 -16.07 -9.45 4.84
N SER A 272 -15.92 -8.65 3.80
CA SER A 272 -16.94 -8.49 2.75
C SER A 272 -16.29 -8.14 1.42
N GLY A 273 -17.02 -8.38 0.35
CA GLY A 273 -16.53 -8.06 -0.99
C GLY A 273 -15.60 -9.12 -1.58
N LEU A 274 -14.77 -8.70 -2.52
CA LEU A 274 -13.89 -9.60 -3.27
C LEU A 274 -12.88 -10.33 -2.40
N VAL A 275 -12.45 -9.71 -1.31
CA VAL A 275 -11.45 -10.32 -0.40
C VAL A 275 -11.91 -11.65 0.20
N LEU A 276 -13.21 -11.91 0.25
CA LEU A 276 -13.75 -13.22 0.65
C LEU A 276 -13.46 -14.32 -0.37
N THR A 277 -13.19 -13.98 -1.61
CA THR A 277 -12.87 -14.94 -2.67
C THR A 277 -11.39 -15.29 -2.73
N ILE A 278 -10.55 -14.59 -1.96
CA ILE A 278 -9.12 -14.90 -1.87
C ILE A 278 -8.96 -16.25 -1.18
N PRO A 279 -8.39 -17.27 -1.85
CA PRO A 279 -8.14 -18.55 -1.18
C PRO A 279 -7.12 -18.36 -0.05
N PRO A 280 -7.45 -18.70 1.21
CA PRO A 280 -6.49 -18.67 2.30
C PRO A 280 -5.23 -19.48 1.96
N GLY A 281 -4.06 -18.89 2.17
CA GLY A 281 -2.81 -19.52 1.75
C GLY A 281 -2.32 -19.07 0.38
N THR A 282 -2.75 -17.91 -0.08
CA THR A 282 -2.24 -17.27 -1.31
C THR A 282 -1.09 -16.33 -0.95
N GLY A 283 0.06 -16.49 -1.61
CA GLY A 283 1.21 -15.60 -1.44
C GLY A 283 1.06 -14.29 -2.20
N VAL A 284 1.09 -14.35 -3.52
CA VAL A 284 0.84 -13.22 -4.43
C VAL A 284 -0.31 -13.57 -5.33
N MET A 285 -1.26 -12.66 -5.52
CA MET A 285 -2.34 -12.81 -6.50
C MET A 285 -2.28 -11.68 -7.52
N VAL A 286 -2.38 -12.03 -8.79
CA VAL A 286 -2.49 -11.08 -9.90
C VAL A 286 -3.76 -11.39 -10.67
N LEU A 287 -4.70 -10.45 -10.68
CA LEU A 287 -6.00 -10.60 -11.31
C LEU A 287 -6.22 -9.50 -12.35
N ALA A 288 -6.51 -9.87 -13.59
CA ALA A 288 -6.92 -8.96 -14.67
C ALA A 288 -5.98 -7.74 -14.86
N SER A 289 -4.71 -7.88 -14.55
CA SER A 289 -3.73 -6.79 -14.55
C SER A 289 -2.74 -6.94 -15.70
N GLN A 290 -2.15 -5.83 -16.14
CA GLN A 290 -1.20 -5.80 -17.26
C GLN A 290 0.20 -5.46 -16.79
N ASN A 291 1.21 -6.04 -17.44
CA ASN A 291 2.62 -5.74 -17.20
C ASN A 291 2.99 -5.76 -15.70
N VAL A 292 2.69 -6.88 -15.04
CA VAL A 292 3.03 -7.09 -13.63
C VAL A 292 4.27 -7.96 -13.55
N GLU A 293 5.30 -7.47 -12.87
CA GLU A 293 6.55 -8.21 -12.64
C GLU A 293 6.60 -8.68 -11.18
N VAL A 294 6.82 -9.98 -10.98
CA VAL A 294 6.98 -10.58 -9.66
C VAL A 294 8.32 -11.30 -9.63
N TYR A 295 9.32 -10.75 -8.93
CA TYR A 295 10.66 -11.35 -8.91
C TYR A 295 11.43 -11.06 -7.61
N ASN A 296 12.46 -11.86 -7.33
CA ASN A 296 13.31 -11.75 -6.13
C ASN A 296 12.55 -11.75 -4.80
N ASN A 297 11.32 -12.28 -4.76
CA ASN A 297 10.58 -12.39 -3.52
C ASN A 297 10.89 -13.74 -2.83
N THR A 298 10.85 -13.76 -1.51
CA THR A 298 10.82 -14.98 -0.72
C THR A 298 9.37 -15.34 -0.41
N ILE A 299 8.80 -16.27 -1.19
CA ILE A 299 7.38 -16.69 -1.06
C ILE A 299 7.37 -18.11 -0.51
N THR A 300 6.95 -18.27 0.75
CA THR A 300 7.08 -19.57 1.45
C THR A 300 5.92 -19.88 2.38
N LYS A 301 5.74 -21.17 2.64
CA LYS A 301 4.79 -21.72 3.63
C LYS A 301 3.32 -21.38 3.36
N HIS A 302 2.95 -21.16 2.11
CA HIS A 302 1.55 -20.98 1.70
C HIS A 302 0.86 -22.33 1.53
N LYS A 303 -0.37 -22.47 2.04
CA LYS A 303 -1.11 -23.73 1.98
C LYS A 303 -1.82 -23.94 0.65
N THR A 304 -2.11 -22.88 -0.09
CA THR A 304 -2.83 -22.94 -1.36
C THR A 304 -1.87 -22.73 -2.53
N THR A 305 -1.26 -21.54 -2.64
CA THR A 305 -0.35 -21.25 -3.74
C THR A 305 0.64 -20.14 -3.40
N GLY A 306 1.85 -20.22 -3.94
CA GLY A 306 2.81 -19.13 -3.84
C GLY A 306 2.43 -17.93 -4.69
N VAL A 307 2.06 -18.17 -5.95
CA VAL A 307 1.61 -17.15 -6.90
C VAL A 307 0.36 -17.63 -7.61
N LEU A 308 -0.68 -16.80 -7.64
CA LEU A 308 -1.96 -17.05 -8.29
C LEU A 308 -2.17 -16.01 -9.40
N LEU A 309 -2.32 -16.48 -10.63
CA LEU A 309 -2.68 -15.64 -11.77
C LEU A 309 -4.11 -15.93 -12.18
N ILE A 310 -4.95 -14.91 -12.22
CA ILE A 310 -6.36 -15.06 -12.56
C ILE A 310 -6.68 -14.12 -13.73
N SER A 311 -7.29 -14.68 -14.78
CA SER A 311 -7.79 -13.88 -15.89
C SER A 311 -9.03 -13.07 -15.48
N ALA A 312 -9.31 -12.00 -16.21
CA ALA A 312 -10.54 -11.24 -16.02
C ALA A 312 -11.79 -12.12 -16.23
N TYR A 313 -11.70 -13.07 -17.15
CA TYR A 313 -12.79 -14.01 -17.44
C TYR A 313 -13.08 -14.97 -16.26
N ALA A 314 -12.05 -15.48 -15.62
CA ALA A 314 -12.22 -16.39 -14.49
C ALA A 314 -12.79 -15.68 -13.27
N ALA A 315 -12.51 -14.38 -13.13
CA ALA A 315 -12.98 -13.60 -12.00
C ALA A 315 -14.45 -13.19 -12.10
N ASN A 316 -14.99 -13.05 -13.33
CA ASN A 316 -16.36 -12.57 -13.50
C ASN A 316 -16.85 -12.82 -14.94
N GLU A 317 -17.30 -14.04 -15.22
CA GLU A 317 -17.72 -14.47 -16.55
C GLU A 317 -18.85 -13.62 -17.16
N GLU A 318 -19.77 -13.15 -16.36
CA GLU A 318 -20.94 -12.42 -16.86
C GLU A 318 -20.67 -10.95 -17.14
N ASP A 319 -19.60 -10.37 -16.61
CA ASP A 319 -19.40 -8.93 -16.60
C ASP A 319 -18.02 -8.44 -17.05
N ASN A 320 -17.38 -9.18 -17.91
CA ASN A 320 -16.11 -8.78 -18.54
C ASN A 320 -16.27 -7.62 -19.56
N SER A 321 -17.50 -7.28 -19.94
CA SER A 321 -17.77 -6.23 -20.93
C SER A 321 -17.19 -4.87 -20.54
N GLY A 322 -17.27 -4.49 -19.25
CA GLY A 322 -16.74 -3.21 -18.80
C GLY A 322 -15.23 -3.12 -18.74
N ILE A 323 -14.54 -4.22 -18.55
CA ILE A 323 -13.08 -4.31 -18.68
C ILE A 323 -12.71 -4.33 -20.18
N LYS A 324 -13.48 -5.04 -20.98
CA LYS A 324 -13.31 -5.10 -22.41
C LYS A 324 -13.38 -3.74 -23.09
N ASP A 325 -14.43 -2.99 -22.80
CA ASP A 325 -14.75 -1.79 -23.56
C ASP A 325 -13.83 -0.62 -23.28
N SER A 326 -13.16 -0.61 -22.13
CA SER A 326 -12.41 0.56 -21.71
C SER A 326 -10.97 0.63 -22.21
N GLN A 327 -10.36 -0.51 -22.57
CA GLN A 327 -8.94 -0.56 -22.90
C GLN A 327 -8.57 -1.63 -23.91
N GLY A 328 -9.55 -2.23 -24.56
CA GLY A 328 -9.27 -3.32 -25.46
C GLY A 328 -8.68 -4.55 -24.77
N ILE A 329 -9.08 -4.79 -23.53
CA ILE A 329 -8.79 -6.08 -22.93
C ILE A 329 -9.89 -7.02 -23.26
N PRO A 330 -9.83 -7.64 -24.18
CA PRO A 330 -10.81 -8.38 -24.36
C PRO A 330 -10.79 -9.63 -24.76
N ASP A 331 -10.17 -9.66 -25.55
CA ASP A 331 -9.94 -10.89 -26.21
C ASP A 331 -8.76 -11.49 -25.53
N ALA A 332 -8.67 -12.73 -25.40
CA ALA A 332 -7.51 -13.42 -24.87
C ALA A 332 -6.21 -13.08 -25.63
N THR A 333 -6.30 -12.23 -26.64
CA THR A 333 -5.16 -11.87 -27.49
C THR A 333 -5.14 -10.39 -27.84
N MET A 334 -3.95 -9.82 -27.86
CA MET A 334 -3.67 -8.52 -28.46
C MET A 334 -3.66 -8.61 -30.00
N ALA A 335 -3.68 -7.46 -30.67
CA ALA A 335 -3.63 -7.40 -32.12
C ALA A 335 -2.38 -8.08 -32.75
N ASP A 336 -1.32 -8.23 -31.96
CA ASP A 336 -0.10 -8.95 -32.36
C ASP A 336 -0.12 -10.45 -32.02
N GLY A 337 -1.26 -10.96 -31.54
CA GLY A 337 -1.42 -12.35 -31.14
C GLY A 337 -0.93 -12.70 -29.75
N THR A 338 -0.44 -11.74 -28.99
CA THR A 338 -0.04 -11.98 -27.59
C THR A 338 -1.25 -12.01 -26.68
N PRO A 339 -1.26 -12.90 -25.65
CA PRO A 339 -2.34 -12.91 -24.68
C PRO A 339 -2.43 -11.59 -23.93
N ASN A 340 -3.64 -11.05 -23.85
CA ASN A 340 -3.91 -9.80 -23.17
C ASN A 340 -4.27 -10.04 -21.69
N GLY A 341 -3.77 -9.20 -20.79
CA GLY A 341 -4.08 -9.32 -19.37
C GLY A 341 -3.23 -10.32 -18.58
N TYR A 342 -2.09 -10.71 -19.08
CA TYR A 342 -1.18 -11.60 -18.36
C TYR A 342 -0.05 -10.83 -17.67
N ALA A 343 0.24 -11.26 -16.45
CA ALA A 343 1.45 -10.88 -15.76
C ALA A 343 2.68 -11.39 -16.52
N ARG A 344 3.63 -10.53 -16.78
CA ARG A 344 4.99 -10.98 -17.11
C ARG A 344 5.69 -11.33 -15.81
N LEU A 345 5.87 -12.62 -15.57
CA LEU A 345 6.75 -13.06 -14.51
C LEU A 345 8.18 -12.98 -15.03
N LYS A 346 8.90 -11.93 -14.71
CA LYS A 346 10.35 -11.90 -14.88
C LYS A 346 10.99 -12.66 -13.76
N VAL A 347 11.76 -13.63 -14.17
CA VAL A 347 12.52 -14.45 -13.29
C VAL A 347 13.93 -13.93 -13.24
N GLY A 348 14.34 -13.36 -12.12
CA GLY A 348 15.69 -12.87 -11.92
C GLY A 348 16.71 -14.01 -11.73
N GLN A 349 17.88 -13.87 -12.32
CA GLN A 349 19.04 -14.71 -12.03
C GLN A 349 19.59 -14.36 -10.65
N GLY A 350 19.37 -15.22 -9.69
CA GLY A 350 19.92 -15.08 -8.34
C GLY A 350 19.30 -16.12 -7.41
N GLY A 351 19.81 -17.32 -7.45
CA GLY A 351 19.76 -18.35 -6.39
C GLY A 351 18.42 -18.75 -5.75
N GLY A 352 17.30 -18.25 -6.21
CA GLY A 352 15.98 -18.58 -5.68
C GLY A 352 14.97 -18.63 -6.81
N ASN A 353 14.22 -19.69 -6.84
CA ASN A 353 13.22 -20.12 -7.80
C ASN A 353 12.54 -18.98 -8.56
N ALA A 354 12.98 -18.84 -9.76
CA ALA A 354 12.49 -17.88 -10.70
C ALA A 354 11.47 -18.57 -11.62
N LEU A 355 10.29 -18.01 -11.81
CA LEU A 355 9.31 -18.47 -12.79
C LEU A 355 9.27 -17.50 -13.97
N SER A 356 9.71 -17.96 -15.15
CA SER A 356 9.36 -17.30 -16.40
C SER A 356 8.23 -18.08 -17.06
N TRP A 357 7.16 -17.41 -17.40
CA TRP A 357 6.08 -18.02 -18.13
C TRP A 357 6.10 -17.58 -19.60
N HIS A 358 6.07 -18.57 -20.50
CA HIS A 358 5.77 -18.39 -21.91
C HIS A 358 4.47 -19.11 -22.20
N PRO A 359 3.48 -18.50 -22.87
CA PRO A 359 2.18 -19.12 -23.14
C PRO A 359 2.25 -20.47 -23.86
N ALA A 360 3.35 -20.76 -24.51
CA ALA A 360 3.53 -21.93 -25.36
C ALA A 360 4.14 -23.17 -24.69
N ARG A 361 4.48 -23.15 -23.42
CA ARG A 361 5.12 -24.30 -22.74
C ARG A 361 4.60 -24.53 -21.32
N LEU A 362 3.37 -24.98 -21.21
CA LEU A 362 2.97 -25.86 -20.12
C LEU A 362 3.21 -27.29 -20.61
N ALA A 363 4.44 -27.76 -20.50
CA ALA A 363 4.70 -29.19 -20.61
C ALA A 363 4.29 -29.82 -19.29
N ALA A 364 3.46 -30.88 -19.38
CA ALA A 364 2.77 -31.54 -18.28
C ALA A 364 3.64 -32.32 -17.30
N ASP A 365 4.97 -32.21 -17.32
CA ASP A 365 5.84 -33.22 -16.71
C ASP A 365 6.83 -32.72 -15.64
N GLU A 366 6.66 -31.54 -15.07
CA GLU A 366 7.43 -31.19 -13.89
C GLU A 366 6.57 -31.04 -12.65
N PRO A 367 6.86 -31.74 -11.56
CA PRO A 367 6.10 -31.60 -10.31
C PRO A 367 6.27 -30.16 -9.78
N ALA A 368 5.16 -29.53 -9.47
CA ALA A 368 5.04 -28.16 -9.01
C ALA A 368 5.88 -27.89 -7.75
N ARG A 369 7.17 -27.62 -7.92
CA ARG A 369 8.06 -27.17 -6.84
C ARG A 369 7.92 -25.67 -6.51
N THR A 370 7.13 -24.94 -7.24
CA THR A 370 7.02 -23.48 -7.12
C THR A 370 5.64 -22.97 -6.73
N GLY A 371 4.61 -23.84 -6.68
CA GLY A 371 3.28 -23.46 -6.22
C GLY A 371 2.63 -22.28 -6.96
N ALA A 372 2.85 -22.15 -8.29
CA ALA A 372 2.10 -21.22 -9.12
C ALA A 372 0.81 -21.87 -9.59
N MET A 373 -0.30 -21.17 -9.49
CA MET A 373 -1.60 -21.59 -9.99
C MET A 373 -2.12 -20.58 -11.02
N PHE A 374 -2.65 -21.07 -12.12
CA PHE A 374 -3.24 -20.28 -13.20
C PHE A 374 -4.73 -20.64 -13.31
N LEU A 375 -5.60 -19.65 -13.28
CA LEU A 375 -7.05 -19.79 -13.46
C LEU A 375 -7.57 -18.82 -14.54
#